data_ebf64fc3e819f2d451d5c8bae7a5fd5e
#
_entry.id   ebf64fc3e819f2d451d5c8bae7a5fd5e
#
_cell.length_a   1.000
_cell.length_b   1.000
_cell.length_c   1.000
_cell.angle_alpha   90.00
_cell.angle_beta   90.00
_cell.angle_gamma   90.00
#
_symmetry.space_group_name_H-M   'P 1'
#
loop_
_entity.id
_entity.type
_entity.pdbx_description
1 polymer ?
#
loop_
_entity_poly.entity_id
_entity_poly.type
_entity_poly.pdbx_seq_one_letter_code
_entity_poly.pdbx_strand_id
1 'polypeptide(L)'
;MNKLIFYPPAVNKGEWHRFITHGFVHADSTHVLFNMFTLYFFGRAVERFFNQFLGGFGFLAVYLGAIIVAMIPSYLKHKNDPRYRSLGASGWVSAILFSFILMAPWSMLYLFAIVPIPAIVFAIAYVAYSIHANNKGNSNINHLAHLWGGGFGVLATILLSPSVLPHFLSALINPSF
;
A
#
# COMPACT_ATOMS: atom_id res chain seq x y z
N MET A 1 -0.85 11.62 -20.26
CA MET A 1 -1.14 10.39 -19.48
C MET A 1 -0.23 9.23 -19.85
N ASN A 2 -0.11 8.83 -21.10
CA ASN A 2 0.67 7.64 -21.50
C ASN A 2 2.17 7.64 -21.11
N LYS A 3 2.79 8.80 -20.88
CA LYS A 3 4.20 8.90 -20.47
C LYS A 3 4.42 8.79 -18.94
N LEU A 4 3.35 8.83 -18.14
CA LEU A 4 3.43 8.80 -16.69
C LEU A 4 3.02 7.45 -16.09
N ILE A 5 2.17 6.68 -16.77
CA ILE A 5 1.71 5.37 -16.30
C ILE A 5 2.85 4.35 -16.31
N PHE A 6 2.77 3.36 -15.44
CA PHE A 6 3.74 2.27 -15.42
C PHE A 6 3.60 1.39 -16.66
N TYR A 7 4.68 1.29 -17.42
CA TYR A 7 4.78 0.50 -18.63
C TYR A 7 6.15 -0.17 -18.70
N PRO A 8 6.25 -1.45 -18.34
CA PRO A 8 7.54 -2.14 -18.22
C PRO A 8 8.43 -2.08 -19.47
N PRO A 9 7.94 -2.23 -20.71
CA PRO A 9 8.79 -2.10 -21.88
C PRO A 9 9.44 -0.72 -22.09
N ALA A 10 8.80 0.37 -21.60
CA ALA A 10 9.42 1.70 -21.61
C ALA A 10 10.46 1.85 -20.48
N VAL A 11 10.21 1.23 -19.33
CA VAL A 11 11.21 1.15 -18.26
C VAL A 11 12.48 0.45 -18.74
N ASN A 12 12.37 -0.64 -19.50
CA ASN A 12 13.50 -1.34 -20.14
C ASN A 12 14.30 -0.44 -21.09
N LYS A 13 13.68 0.62 -21.62
CA LYS A 13 14.31 1.63 -22.49
C LYS A 13 14.84 2.85 -21.72
N GLY A 14 14.88 2.78 -20.38
CA GLY A 14 15.42 3.86 -19.52
C GLY A 14 14.39 4.81 -18.92
N GLU A 15 13.07 4.61 -19.13
CA GLU A 15 12.04 5.49 -18.55
C GLU A 15 11.74 5.12 -17.09
N TRP A 16 12.78 5.12 -16.22
CA TRP A 16 12.68 4.74 -14.79
C TRP A 16 11.76 5.62 -13.95
N HIS A 17 11.53 6.87 -14.39
CA HIS A 17 10.59 7.78 -13.74
C HIS A 17 9.19 7.17 -13.57
N ARG A 18 8.81 6.22 -14.42
CA ARG A 18 7.53 5.52 -14.38
C ARG A 18 7.29 4.71 -13.10
N PHE A 19 8.36 4.32 -12.39
CA PHE A 19 8.23 3.73 -11.05
C PHE A 19 7.65 4.68 -10.02
N ILE A 20 7.75 5.99 -10.24
CA ILE A 20 7.23 7.02 -9.33
C ILE A 20 5.97 7.67 -9.92
N THR A 21 6.03 8.06 -11.19
CA THR A 21 4.97 8.90 -11.78
C THR A 21 3.62 8.19 -11.91
N HIS A 22 3.61 6.86 -12.04
CA HIS A 22 2.37 6.07 -12.11
C HIS A 22 1.50 6.26 -10.85
N GLY A 23 2.10 6.48 -9.68
CA GLY A 23 1.40 6.67 -8.42
C GLY A 23 0.59 7.97 -8.35
N PHE A 24 0.83 8.91 -9.24
CA PHE A 24 0.10 10.19 -9.34
C PHE A 24 -0.99 10.18 -10.41
N VAL A 25 -1.14 9.09 -11.15
CA VAL A 25 -2.14 8.93 -12.20
C VAL A 25 -3.18 7.91 -11.74
N HIS A 26 -4.45 8.21 -11.91
CA HIS A 26 -5.56 7.34 -11.51
C HIS A 26 -6.48 7.04 -12.70
N ALA A 27 -7.14 5.88 -12.65
CA ALA A 27 -8.05 5.43 -13.70
C ALA A 27 -9.32 6.29 -13.75
N ASP A 28 -9.85 6.62 -12.58
CA ASP A 28 -11.11 7.33 -12.40
C ASP A 28 -11.16 8.07 -11.05
N SER A 29 -12.19 8.88 -10.87
CA SER A 29 -12.39 9.68 -9.65
C SER A 29 -12.63 8.82 -8.41
N THR A 30 -13.25 7.66 -8.56
CA THR A 30 -13.52 6.73 -7.45
C THR A 30 -12.20 6.19 -6.91
N HIS A 31 -11.27 5.84 -7.79
CA HIS A 31 -9.94 5.39 -7.43
C HIS A 31 -9.15 6.48 -6.66
N VAL A 32 -9.22 7.74 -7.12
CA VAL A 32 -8.63 8.87 -6.36
C VAL A 32 -9.27 8.97 -4.99
N LEU A 33 -10.61 8.96 -4.93
CA LEU A 33 -11.36 9.15 -3.69
C LEU A 33 -10.98 8.11 -2.64
N PHE A 34 -10.93 6.82 -2.99
CA PHE A 34 -10.53 5.77 -2.04
C PHE A 34 -9.09 5.91 -1.55
N ASN A 35 -8.16 6.28 -2.43
CA ASN A 35 -6.78 6.53 -2.03
C ASN A 35 -6.69 7.73 -1.07
N MET A 36 -7.37 8.83 -1.36
CA MET A 36 -7.37 10.03 -0.52
C MET A 36 -8.08 9.79 0.80
N PHE A 37 -9.16 9.01 0.81
CA PHE A 37 -9.87 8.62 2.02
C PHE A 37 -8.94 7.85 2.98
N THR A 38 -8.27 6.83 2.47
CA THR A 38 -7.31 6.05 3.26
C THR A 38 -6.17 6.93 3.80
N LEU A 39 -5.62 7.80 2.95
CA LEU A 39 -4.58 8.73 3.36
C LEU A 39 -5.06 9.70 4.45
N TYR A 40 -6.26 10.23 4.33
CA TYR A 40 -6.83 11.18 5.28
C TYR A 40 -7.02 10.56 6.67
N PHE A 41 -7.59 9.35 6.74
CA PHE A 41 -7.89 8.70 8.02
C PHE A 41 -6.67 8.08 8.70
N PHE A 42 -5.78 7.45 7.95
CA PHE A 42 -4.65 6.70 8.50
C PHE A 42 -3.32 7.42 8.35
N GLY A 43 -3.21 8.30 7.35
CA GLY A 43 -1.95 8.97 7.01
C GLY A 43 -1.35 9.76 8.16
N ARG A 44 -2.15 10.50 8.93
CA ARG A 44 -1.66 11.31 10.06
C ARG A 44 -1.00 10.48 11.17
N ALA A 45 -1.57 9.32 11.50
CA ALA A 45 -0.99 8.45 12.53
C ALA A 45 0.34 7.87 12.04
N VAL A 46 0.35 7.39 10.80
CA VAL A 46 1.53 6.80 10.16
C VAL A 46 2.61 7.85 9.89
N GLU A 47 2.22 9.08 9.50
CA GLU A 47 3.13 10.21 9.33
C GLU A 47 3.85 10.55 10.63
N ARG A 48 3.12 10.69 11.75
CA ARG A 48 3.73 10.95 13.05
C ARG A 48 4.73 9.87 13.42
N PHE A 49 4.37 8.61 13.21
CA PHE A 49 5.25 7.48 13.47
C PHE A 49 6.55 7.58 12.65
N PHE A 50 6.46 7.67 11.33
CA PHE A 50 7.65 7.69 10.49
C PHE A 50 8.50 8.96 10.68
N ASN A 51 7.87 10.12 10.89
CA ASN A 51 8.58 11.36 11.14
C ASN A 51 9.31 11.37 12.49
N GLN A 52 8.82 10.63 13.49
CA GLN A 52 9.52 10.47 14.77
C GLN A 52 10.89 9.81 14.61
N PHE A 53 11.03 8.85 13.68
CA PHE A 53 12.26 8.09 13.48
C PHE A 53 13.16 8.66 12.37
N LEU A 54 12.58 9.25 11.34
CA LEU A 54 13.27 9.70 10.12
C LEU A 54 13.27 11.23 9.94
N GLY A 55 12.72 11.97 10.90
CA GLY A 55 12.57 13.43 10.79
C GLY A 55 11.41 13.84 9.88
N GLY A 56 11.25 15.13 9.62
CA GLY A 56 10.11 15.70 8.89
C GLY A 56 9.88 15.20 7.46
N PHE A 57 10.83 14.49 6.88
CA PHE A 57 10.70 13.85 5.56
C PHE A 57 10.45 12.33 5.64
N GLY A 58 10.33 11.77 6.84
CA GLY A 58 10.18 10.33 7.05
C GLY A 58 8.99 9.73 6.32
N PHE A 59 7.83 10.37 6.43
CA PHE A 59 6.64 9.94 5.72
C PHE A 59 6.81 9.96 4.20
N LEU A 60 7.41 11.02 3.65
CA LEU A 60 7.68 11.14 2.22
C LEU A 60 8.68 10.08 1.74
N ALA A 61 9.71 9.78 2.51
CA ALA A 61 10.68 8.73 2.17
C ALA A 61 10.02 7.35 2.10
N VAL A 62 9.18 7.01 3.09
CA VAL A 62 8.42 5.75 3.09
C VAL A 62 7.39 5.71 1.96
N TYR A 63 6.74 6.83 1.68
CA TYR A 63 5.84 7.00 0.55
C TYR A 63 6.52 6.63 -0.78
N LEU A 64 7.65 7.29 -1.09
CA LEU A 64 8.38 7.04 -2.33
C LEU A 64 8.95 5.62 -2.39
N GLY A 65 9.46 5.11 -1.26
CA GLY A 65 9.92 3.74 -1.14
C GLY A 65 8.81 2.72 -1.43
N ALA A 66 7.62 2.93 -0.86
CA ALA A 66 6.47 2.05 -1.07
C ALA A 66 5.99 2.03 -2.53
N ILE A 67 5.93 3.21 -3.20
CA ILE A 67 5.57 3.29 -4.62
C ILE A 67 6.52 2.43 -5.47
N ILE A 68 7.83 2.55 -5.23
CA ILE A 68 8.84 1.82 -5.99
C ILE A 68 8.75 0.33 -5.70
N VAL A 69 8.81 -0.06 -4.42
CA VAL A 69 8.84 -1.47 -3.99
C VAL A 69 7.58 -2.21 -4.42
N ALA A 70 6.40 -1.59 -4.32
CA ALA A 70 5.15 -2.17 -4.74
C ALA A 70 5.15 -2.59 -6.22
N MET A 71 5.90 -1.89 -7.07
CA MET A 71 5.92 -2.16 -8.51
C MET A 71 7.02 -3.12 -8.97
N ILE A 72 8.03 -3.41 -8.14
CA ILE A 72 9.12 -4.33 -8.50
C ILE A 72 8.61 -5.71 -8.97
N PRO A 73 7.71 -6.39 -8.23
CA PRO A 73 7.22 -7.69 -8.66
C PRO A 73 6.41 -7.65 -9.98
N SER A 74 5.60 -6.59 -10.14
CA SER A 74 4.87 -6.38 -11.38
C SER A 74 5.81 -6.13 -12.56
N TYR A 75 6.89 -5.39 -12.33
CA TYR A 75 7.94 -5.19 -13.34
C TYR A 75 8.58 -6.52 -13.74
N LEU A 76 9.04 -7.31 -12.78
CA LEU A 76 9.71 -8.58 -13.05
C LEU A 76 8.81 -9.57 -13.79
N LYS A 77 7.52 -9.61 -13.43
CA LYS A 77 6.53 -10.48 -14.05
C LYS A 77 6.17 -10.06 -15.48
N HIS A 78 6.08 -8.74 -15.73
CA HIS A 78 5.54 -8.18 -17.00
C HIS A 78 6.57 -7.39 -17.83
N LYS A 79 7.87 -7.53 -17.54
CA LYS A 79 8.93 -6.73 -18.18
C LYS A 79 8.93 -6.78 -19.72
N ASN A 80 8.43 -7.86 -20.30
CA ASN A 80 8.35 -8.07 -21.75
C ASN A 80 6.91 -8.05 -22.30
N ASP A 81 5.91 -7.76 -21.46
CA ASP A 81 4.51 -7.72 -21.91
C ASP A 81 4.13 -6.33 -22.44
N PRO A 82 3.93 -6.17 -23.77
CA PRO A 82 3.59 -4.89 -24.38
C PRO A 82 2.16 -4.44 -24.06
N ARG A 83 1.32 -5.29 -23.48
CA ARG A 83 -0.06 -4.98 -23.12
C ARG A 83 -0.21 -4.52 -21.67
N TYR A 84 0.75 -4.87 -20.80
CA TYR A 84 0.66 -4.56 -19.40
C TYR A 84 0.79 -3.04 -19.13
N ARG A 85 -0.13 -2.52 -18.37
CA ARG A 85 -0.16 -1.12 -17.88
C ARG A 85 -0.62 -1.14 -16.42
N SER A 86 -0.04 -0.26 -15.59
CA SER A 86 -0.49 -0.05 -14.22
C SER A 86 -0.41 1.42 -13.84
N LEU A 87 -1.29 1.83 -12.94
CA LEU A 87 -1.37 3.21 -12.44
C LEU A 87 -2.06 3.23 -11.07
N GLY A 88 -1.89 4.31 -10.33
CA GLY A 88 -2.54 4.55 -9.05
C GLY A 88 -1.60 4.50 -7.87
N ALA A 89 -1.98 5.25 -6.84
CA ALA A 89 -1.27 5.34 -5.57
C ALA A 89 -1.48 4.14 -4.65
N SER A 90 -2.34 3.18 -5.02
CA SER A 90 -2.87 2.16 -4.11
C SER A 90 -1.82 1.22 -3.50
N GLY A 91 -0.67 1.02 -4.15
CA GLY A 91 0.44 0.27 -3.56
C GLY A 91 0.98 0.92 -2.29
N TRP A 92 1.25 2.24 -2.31
CA TRP A 92 1.72 2.93 -1.11
C TRP A 92 0.59 3.19 -0.10
N VAL A 93 -0.64 3.41 -0.58
CA VAL A 93 -1.82 3.51 0.30
C VAL A 93 -2.00 2.22 1.10
N SER A 94 -1.73 1.07 0.48
CA SER A 94 -1.66 -0.21 1.20
C SER A 94 -0.54 -0.23 2.24
N ALA A 95 0.63 0.35 1.96
CA ALA A 95 1.70 0.46 2.94
C ALA A 95 1.27 1.24 4.18
N ILE A 96 0.62 2.41 4.00
CA ILE A 96 0.08 3.21 5.11
C ILE A 96 -0.94 2.41 5.91
N LEU A 97 -1.90 1.79 5.21
CA LEU A 97 -2.97 1.05 5.88
C LEU A 97 -2.41 -0.11 6.71
N PHE A 98 -1.49 -0.90 6.16
CA PHE A 98 -0.91 -2.04 6.88
C PHE A 98 0.06 -1.62 7.99
N SER A 99 0.79 -0.50 7.85
CA SER A 99 1.53 0.11 8.96
C SER A 99 0.59 0.52 10.10
N PHE A 100 -0.55 1.14 9.79
CA PHE A 100 -1.56 1.50 10.78
C PHE A 100 -2.13 0.26 11.48
N ILE A 101 -2.50 -0.78 10.73
CA ILE A 101 -3.05 -2.02 11.30
C ILE A 101 -2.07 -2.70 12.24
N LEU A 102 -0.78 -2.67 11.91
CA LEU A 102 0.27 -3.21 12.78
C LEU A 102 0.38 -2.45 14.11
N MET A 103 0.18 -1.13 14.09
CA MET A 103 0.21 -0.29 15.31
C MET A 103 -1.10 -0.39 16.12
N ALA A 104 -2.24 -0.60 15.47
CA ALA A 104 -3.55 -0.53 16.08
C ALA A 104 -4.52 -1.58 15.48
N PRO A 105 -4.31 -2.89 15.75
CA PRO A 105 -5.02 -3.98 15.06
C PRO A 105 -6.53 -4.03 15.33
N TRP A 106 -6.98 -3.54 16.48
CA TRP A 106 -8.40 -3.56 16.86
C TRP A 106 -9.13 -2.25 16.59
N SER A 107 -8.45 -1.23 16.04
CA SER A 107 -9.12 0.00 15.59
C SER A 107 -10.22 -0.32 14.59
N MET A 108 -11.37 0.34 14.72
CA MET A 108 -12.49 0.14 13.80
C MET A 108 -12.26 0.90 12.49
N LEU A 109 -12.26 0.15 11.39
CA LEU A 109 -12.31 0.68 10.04
C LEU A 109 -13.77 0.73 9.59
N TYR A 110 -14.22 1.88 9.12
CA TYR A 110 -15.59 2.03 8.66
C TYR A 110 -15.65 1.87 7.14
N LEU A 111 -16.03 0.67 6.67
CA LEU A 111 -16.25 0.45 5.24
C LEU A 111 -17.42 1.30 4.76
N PHE A 112 -17.18 2.06 3.68
CA PHE A 112 -18.16 3.01 3.13
C PHE A 112 -18.70 3.99 4.18
N ALA A 113 -17.91 4.30 5.23
CA ALA A 113 -18.29 5.12 6.38
C ALA A 113 -19.48 4.58 7.20
N ILE A 114 -19.87 3.33 7.03
CA ILE A 114 -21.09 2.75 7.63
C ILE A 114 -20.76 1.48 8.42
N VAL A 115 -20.04 0.52 7.83
CA VAL A 115 -19.85 -0.81 8.43
C VAL A 115 -18.53 -0.84 9.22
N PRO A 116 -18.58 -0.92 10.57
CA PRO A 116 -17.38 -1.04 11.38
C PRO A 116 -16.79 -2.45 11.28
N ILE A 117 -15.53 -2.55 10.93
CA ILE A 117 -14.76 -3.79 10.88
C ILE A 117 -13.44 -3.59 11.62
N PRO A 118 -13.04 -4.47 12.55
CA PRO A 118 -11.71 -4.41 13.16
C PRO A 118 -10.62 -4.44 12.10
N ALA A 119 -9.60 -3.60 12.23
CA ALA A 119 -8.55 -3.42 11.24
C ALA A 119 -7.83 -4.73 10.90
N ILE A 120 -7.59 -5.59 11.90
CA ILE A 120 -6.97 -6.90 11.68
C ILE A 120 -7.86 -7.85 10.85
N VAL A 121 -9.18 -7.84 11.08
CA VAL A 121 -10.13 -8.65 10.31
C VAL A 121 -10.17 -8.18 8.86
N PHE A 122 -10.19 -6.86 8.66
CA PHE A 122 -10.07 -6.26 7.34
C PHE A 122 -8.76 -6.69 6.64
N ALA A 123 -7.61 -6.64 7.35
CA ALA A 123 -6.31 -7.02 6.78
C ALA A 123 -6.29 -8.47 6.29
N ILE A 124 -6.80 -9.40 7.11
CA ILE A 124 -6.88 -10.82 6.75
C ILE A 124 -7.75 -11.02 5.50
N ALA A 125 -8.95 -10.46 5.49
CA ALA A 125 -9.86 -10.54 4.36
C ALA A 125 -9.26 -9.92 3.08
N TYR A 126 -8.63 -8.74 3.21
CA TYR A 126 -8.00 -8.04 2.11
C TYR A 126 -6.83 -8.82 1.50
N VAL A 127 -5.95 -9.41 2.32
CA VAL A 127 -4.83 -10.24 1.86
C VAL A 127 -5.35 -11.48 1.15
N ALA A 128 -6.30 -12.21 1.77
CA ALA A 128 -6.90 -13.40 1.20
C ALA A 128 -7.56 -13.11 -0.16
N TYR A 129 -8.36 -12.03 -0.24
CA TYR A 129 -8.97 -11.59 -1.48
C TYR A 129 -7.93 -11.21 -2.54
N SER A 130 -6.89 -10.46 -2.15
CA SER A 130 -5.86 -9.99 -3.09
C SER A 130 -5.07 -11.15 -3.68
N ILE A 131 -4.72 -12.17 -2.87
CA ILE A 131 -4.06 -13.38 -3.34
C ILE A 131 -4.97 -14.14 -4.32
N HIS A 132 -6.24 -14.35 -3.94
CA HIS A 132 -7.21 -15.05 -4.78
C HIS A 132 -7.43 -14.34 -6.13
N ALA A 133 -7.66 -13.04 -6.11
CA ALA A 133 -7.89 -12.23 -7.31
C ALA A 133 -6.64 -12.16 -8.23
N ASN A 134 -5.45 -12.05 -7.63
CA ASN A 134 -4.20 -12.11 -8.39
C ASN A 134 -4.01 -13.45 -9.11
N ASN A 135 -4.37 -14.56 -8.47
CA ASN A 135 -4.26 -15.91 -9.05
C ASN A 135 -5.28 -16.15 -10.17
N LYS A 136 -6.47 -15.56 -10.08
CA LYS A 136 -7.49 -15.63 -11.15
C LYS A 136 -7.12 -14.83 -12.39
N GLY A 137 -6.34 -13.77 -12.26
CA GLY A 137 -5.87 -12.96 -13.39
C GLY A 137 -6.93 -12.10 -14.11
N ASN A 138 -8.18 -12.09 -13.66
CA ASN A 138 -9.30 -11.40 -14.30
C ASN A 138 -9.62 -10.02 -13.69
N SER A 139 -8.67 -9.42 -12.98
CA SER A 139 -8.86 -8.13 -12.32
C SER A 139 -8.08 -7.02 -13.02
N ASN A 140 -8.71 -5.87 -13.19
CA ASN A 140 -8.04 -4.63 -13.63
C ASN A 140 -7.23 -3.97 -12.49
N ILE A 141 -7.29 -4.53 -11.26
CA ILE A 141 -6.58 -4.04 -10.09
C ILE A 141 -5.25 -4.79 -9.98
N ASN A 142 -4.17 -4.06 -9.75
CA ASN A 142 -2.85 -4.65 -9.50
C ASN A 142 -2.75 -5.13 -8.04
N HIS A 143 -3.36 -6.28 -7.73
CA HIS A 143 -3.34 -6.88 -6.39
C HIS A 143 -1.92 -7.20 -5.91
N LEU A 144 -1.02 -7.51 -6.83
CA LEU A 144 0.38 -7.77 -6.50
C LEU A 144 1.05 -6.52 -5.90
N ALA A 145 0.83 -5.35 -6.51
CA ALA A 145 1.35 -4.09 -5.98
C ALA A 145 0.76 -3.75 -4.60
N HIS A 146 -0.51 -4.08 -4.34
CA HIS A 146 -1.12 -3.88 -3.03
C HIS A 146 -0.47 -4.76 -1.95
N LEU A 147 -0.26 -6.05 -2.23
CA LEU A 147 0.36 -6.98 -1.29
C LEU A 147 1.81 -6.57 -0.97
N TRP A 148 2.60 -6.23 -1.98
CA TRP A 148 3.98 -5.82 -1.78
C TRP A 148 4.11 -4.45 -1.14
N GLY A 149 3.23 -3.52 -1.49
CA GLY A 149 3.14 -2.23 -0.81
C GLY A 149 2.80 -2.39 0.68
N GLY A 150 1.77 -3.18 1.00
CA GLY A 150 1.41 -3.51 2.37
C GLY A 150 2.54 -4.18 3.14
N GLY A 151 3.20 -5.19 2.53
CA GLY A 151 4.36 -5.85 3.10
C GLY A 151 5.54 -4.91 3.36
N PHE A 152 5.79 -3.96 2.45
CA PHE A 152 6.80 -2.92 2.66
C PHE A 152 6.45 -2.02 3.86
N GLY A 153 5.19 -1.60 3.99
CA GLY A 153 4.74 -0.79 5.13
C GLY A 153 4.95 -1.50 6.46
N VAL A 154 4.57 -2.79 6.55
CA VAL A 154 4.80 -3.62 7.73
C VAL A 154 6.29 -3.72 8.04
N LEU A 155 7.11 -4.05 7.04
CA LEU A 155 8.57 -4.21 7.22
C LEU A 155 9.22 -2.91 7.65
N ALA A 156 8.90 -1.78 7.00
CA ALA A 156 9.43 -0.47 7.35
C ALA A 156 9.08 -0.08 8.80
N THR A 157 7.84 -0.36 9.21
CA THR A 157 7.37 -0.08 10.58
C THR A 157 8.16 -0.91 11.61
N ILE A 158 8.36 -2.20 11.36
CA ILE A 158 9.12 -3.09 12.26
C ILE A 158 10.60 -2.70 12.32
N LEU A 159 11.23 -2.38 11.19
CA LEU A 159 12.65 -2.01 11.14
C LEU A 159 12.93 -0.71 11.90
N LEU A 160 12.03 0.27 11.84
CA LEU A 160 12.18 1.53 12.54
C LEU A 160 11.83 1.43 14.02
N SER A 161 10.89 0.59 14.38
CA SER A 161 10.50 0.34 15.77
C SER A 161 10.24 -1.15 15.99
N PRO A 162 11.27 -1.95 16.31
CA PRO A 162 11.10 -3.38 16.58
C PRO A 162 10.11 -3.70 17.69
N SER A 163 9.92 -2.77 18.65
CA SER A 163 8.95 -2.91 19.74
C SER A 163 7.49 -2.94 19.28
N VAL A 164 7.20 -2.53 18.05
CA VAL A 164 5.84 -2.60 17.50
C VAL A 164 5.37 -4.05 17.35
N LEU A 165 6.28 -4.98 17.10
CA LEU A 165 5.92 -6.39 16.90
C LEU A 165 5.42 -7.07 18.19
N PRO A 166 6.15 -7.03 19.33
CA PRO A 166 5.61 -7.55 20.60
C PRO A 166 4.34 -6.80 21.04
N HIS A 167 4.24 -5.49 20.80
CA HIS A 167 3.00 -4.74 21.05
C HIS A 167 1.83 -5.29 20.23
N PHE A 168 2.01 -5.49 18.94
CA PHE A 168 1.00 -6.07 18.05
C PHE A 168 0.56 -7.46 18.51
N LEU A 169 1.51 -8.36 18.83
CA LEU A 169 1.21 -9.70 19.30
C LEU A 169 0.44 -9.68 20.63
N SER A 170 0.86 -8.81 21.56
CA SER A 170 0.13 -8.62 22.83
C SER A 170 -1.28 -8.09 22.62
N ALA A 171 -1.45 -7.12 21.72
CA ALA A 171 -2.77 -6.59 21.38
C ALA A 171 -3.69 -7.65 20.74
N LEU A 172 -3.16 -8.58 19.93
CA LEU A 172 -3.97 -9.66 19.36
C LEU A 172 -4.54 -10.59 20.42
N ILE A 173 -3.78 -10.85 21.50
CA ILE A 173 -4.19 -11.75 22.60
C ILE A 173 -5.12 -11.02 23.58
N ASN A 174 -4.91 -9.71 23.76
CA ASN A 174 -5.68 -8.87 24.69
C ASN A 174 -6.40 -7.75 23.91
N PRO A 175 -7.50 -8.07 23.22
CA PRO A 175 -8.23 -7.07 22.43
C PRO A 175 -8.79 -5.97 23.32
N SER A 176 -8.44 -4.71 23.00
CA SER A 176 -9.05 -3.51 23.59
C SER A 176 -9.93 -2.87 22.49
N PHE A 177 -11.22 -2.89 22.70
CA PHE A 177 -12.22 -2.26 21.84
C PHE A 177 -12.55 -0.84 22.33
#